data_4916c938ff383584a408599f62c0ea66
#
_entry.id   4916c938ff383584a408599f62c0ea66
#
_cell.length_a   1.000
_cell.length_b   1.000
_cell.length_c   1.000
_cell.angle_alpha   90.00
_cell.angle_beta   90.00
_cell.angle_gamma   90.00
#
_symmetry.space_group_name_H-M   'P 1'
#
loop_
_entity.id
_entity.type
_entity.pdbx_description
1 polymer ?
#
loop_
_entity_poly.entity_id
_entity_poly.type
_entity_poly.pdbx_seq_one_letter_code
_entity_poly.pdbx_strand_id
1 'polypeptide(L)'
;MSPPSPDSLYLPRIATLDRIVDEIADVRSFYWHLDDPAEQARFRRFQPGQFAQVSLFGVGEFPASLPPSPTEGELFFTVRQVGSCSAALHRLRPGDRFGVRGPYGHGFPMDEYRGRNLVFVAGGIGLIPLRSCIVYALGHRAQYGEIQIPPILLL
;
A
#
# COMPACT_ATOMS: atom_id res chain seq x y z
N MET A 1 -7.74 -4.35 33.98
CA MET A 1 -6.97 -3.89 32.79
C MET A 1 -7.88 -2.96 32.00
N SER A 2 -7.49 -1.69 31.85
CA SER A 2 -8.23 -0.78 30.99
C SER A 2 -8.13 -1.26 29.54
N PRO A 3 -9.19 -1.13 28.74
CA PRO A 3 -9.11 -1.43 27.31
C PRO A 3 -8.02 -0.55 26.66
N PRO A 4 -7.28 -1.08 25.70
CA PRO A 4 -6.25 -0.31 25.01
C PRO A 4 -6.89 0.90 24.34
N SER A 5 -6.18 2.03 24.36
CA SER A 5 -6.62 3.25 23.67
C SER A 5 -6.89 2.95 22.18
N PRO A 6 -7.95 3.53 21.59
CA PRO A 6 -8.19 3.42 20.15
C PRO A 6 -7.02 3.94 19.30
N ASP A 7 -6.13 4.76 19.89
CA ASP A 7 -4.90 5.24 19.25
C ASP A 7 -3.68 4.32 19.47
N SER A 8 -3.87 3.11 19.99
CA SER A 8 -2.77 2.16 20.16
C SER A 8 -2.16 1.78 18.80
N LEU A 9 -0.87 2.09 18.63
CA LEU A 9 -0.09 1.70 17.45
C LEU A 9 0.02 0.18 17.24
N TYR A 10 -0.32 -0.59 18.28
CA TYR A 10 -0.20 -2.06 18.30
C TYR A 10 -1.51 -2.78 17.98
N LEU A 11 -2.65 -2.09 18.05
CA LEU A 11 -3.93 -2.71 17.73
C LEU A 11 -4.21 -2.60 16.23
N PRO A 12 -4.38 -3.73 15.52
CA PRO A 12 -4.81 -3.69 14.14
C PRO A 12 -6.26 -3.23 14.04
N ARG A 13 -6.53 -2.35 13.09
CA ARG A 13 -7.88 -2.02 12.65
C ARG A 13 -8.38 -3.11 11.74
N ILE A 14 -9.66 -3.40 11.81
CA ILE A 14 -10.26 -4.40 10.94
C ILE A 14 -10.51 -3.81 9.56
N ALA A 15 -10.01 -4.50 8.56
CA ALA A 15 -10.26 -4.23 7.16
C ALA A 15 -11.06 -5.37 6.54
N THR A 16 -11.94 -5.04 5.62
CA THR A 16 -12.69 -5.99 4.80
C THR A 16 -12.12 -6.00 3.39
N LEU A 17 -11.89 -7.18 2.85
CA LEU A 17 -11.42 -7.39 1.50
C LEU A 17 -12.58 -7.18 0.50
N ASP A 18 -12.41 -6.24 -0.42
CA ASP A 18 -13.46 -5.91 -1.40
C ASP A 18 -13.35 -6.75 -2.67
N ARG A 19 -12.15 -6.80 -3.25
CA ARG A 19 -11.90 -7.53 -4.50
C ARG A 19 -10.43 -7.91 -4.62
N ILE A 20 -10.16 -8.88 -5.46
CA ILE A 20 -8.82 -9.38 -5.78
C ILE A 20 -8.62 -9.24 -7.29
N VAL A 21 -7.42 -8.81 -7.69
CA VAL A 21 -6.99 -8.76 -9.09
C VAL A 21 -5.74 -9.61 -9.22
N ASP A 22 -5.76 -10.59 -10.11
CA ASP A 22 -4.58 -11.37 -10.47
C ASP A 22 -3.71 -10.52 -11.41
N GLU A 23 -2.50 -10.16 -10.97
CA GLU A 23 -1.55 -9.39 -11.77
C GLU A 23 -0.69 -10.32 -12.64
N ILE A 24 -0.08 -11.31 -12.00
CA ILE A 24 0.63 -12.44 -12.62
C ILE A 24 0.43 -13.68 -11.74
N ALA A 25 0.99 -14.83 -12.13
CA ALA A 25 0.72 -16.11 -11.50
C ALA A 25 0.88 -16.15 -9.97
N ASP A 26 1.84 -15.42 -9.40
CA ASP A 26 2.16 -15.40 -7.97
C ASP A 26 1.98 -14.01 -7.31
N VAL A 27 1.44 -13.03 -8.04
CA VAL A 27 1.23 -11.66 -7.57
C VAL A 27 -0.23 -11.25 -7.73
N ARG A 28 -0.82 -10.77 -6.64
CA ARG A 28 -2.20 -10.30 -6.61
C ARG A 28 -2.30 -8.92 -5.97
N SER A 29 -3.26 -8.13 -6.44
CA SER A 29 -3.69 -6.88 -5.81
C SER A 29 -4.97 -7.13 -5.01
N PHE A 30 -4.92 -6.78 -3.72
CA PHE A 30 -5.99 -6.97 -2.75
C PHE A 30 -6.55 -5.60 -2.41
N TYR A 31 -7.77 -5.30 -2.86
CA TYR A 31 -8.47 -4.06 -2.58
C TYR A 31 -9.30 -4.20 -1.31
N TRP A 32 -9.26 -3.20 -0.45
CA TRP A 32 -9.86 -3.27 0.87
C TRP A 32 -10.29 -1.91 1.40
N HIS A 33 -11.17 -1.92 2.38
CA HIS A 33 -11.53 -0.76 3.17
C HIS A 33 -11.47 -1.08 4.67
N LEU A 34 -11.35 -0.03 5.49
CA LEU A 34 -11.54 -0.13 6.93
C LEU A 34 -13.02 -0.01 7.24
N ASP A 35 -13.52 -0.85 8.16
CA ASP A 35 -14.93 -0.89 8.54
C ASP A 35 -15.41 0.44 9.18
N ASP A 36 -14.48 1.16 9.85
CA ASP A 36 -14.75 2.48 10.43
C ASP A 36 -14.44 3.58 9.41
N PRO A 37 -15.44 4.40 8.99
CA PRO A 37 -15.25 5.47 8.02
C PRO A 37 -14.28 6.56 8.49
N ALA A 38 -14.20 6.85 9.79
CA ALA A 38 -13.27 7.86 10.32
C ALA A 38 -11.83 7.37 10.23
N GLU A 39 -11.58 6.11 10.56
CA GLU A 39 -10.29 5.47 10.40
C GLU A 39 -9.91 5.31 8.92
N GLN A 40 -10.87 4.99 8.08
CA GLN A 40 -10.68 4.96 6.62
C GLN A 40 -10.21 6.33 6.09
N ALA A 41 -10.87 7.40 6.50
CA ALA A 41 -10.51 8.77 6.10
C ALA A 41 -9.12 9.18 6.63
N ARG A 42 -8.80 8.77 7.88
CA ARG A 42 -7.48 8.99 8.49
C ARG A 42 -6.40 8.22 7.76
N PHE A 43 -6.64 6.95 7.46
CA PHE A 43 -5.68 6.08 6.78
C PHE A 43 -5.35 6.58 5.37
N ARG A 44 -6.33 7.12 4.65
CA ARG A 44 -6.14 7.71 3.30
C ARG A 44 -5.23 8.93 3.24
N ARG A 45 -4.82 9.49 4.38
CA ARG A 45 -3.86 10.60 4.45
C ARG A 45 -2.40 10.16 4.39
N PHE A 46 -2.14 8.91 3.98
CA PHE A 46 -0.77 8.42 3.84
C PHE A 46 0.02 9.21 2.79
N GLN A 47 1.34 9.20 2.94
CA GLN A 47 2.26 9.79 1.97
C GLN A 47 2.75 8.75 0.96
N PRO A 48 3.03 9.12 -0.30
CA PRO A 48 3.61 8.20 -1.28
C PRO A 48 4.85 7.49 -0.73
N GLY A 49 4.91 6.17 -0.88
CA GLY A 49 6.00 5.33 -0.39
C GLY A 49 5.86 4.83 1.04
N GLN A 50 4.81 5.22 1.79
CA GLN A 50 4.50 4.61 3.08
C GLN A 50 3.97 3.17 2.91
N PHE A 51 3.98 2.42 4.01
CA PHE A 51 3.53 1.03 4.07
C PHE A 51 2.57 0.81 5.24
N ALA A 52 1.92 -0.33 5.25
CA ALA A 52 1.11 -0.79 6.36
C ALA A 52 1.56 -2.18 6.83
N GLN A 53 1.27 -2.50 8.08
CA GLN A 53 1.41 -3.85 8.61
C GLN A 53 0.10 -4.60 8.42
N VAL A 54 0.15 -5.70 7.70
CA VAL A 54 -1.00 -6.57 7.43
C VAL A 54 -0.97 -7.74 8.38
N SER A 55 -2.06 -7.94 9.14
CA SER A 55 -2.19 -9.00 10.14
C SER A 55 -3.18 -10.05 9.67
N LEU A 56 -2.72 -11.26 9.48
CA LEU A 56 -3.53 -12.45 9.20
C LEU A 56 -3.77 -13.19 10.51
N PHE A 57 -4.99 -13.16 11.02
CA PHE A 57 -5.33 -13.70 12.33
C PHE A 57 -4.97 -15.18 12.45
N GLY A 58 -4.23 -15.54 13.50
CA GLY A 58 -3.74 -16.90 13.75
C GLY A 58 -2.56 -17.35 12.88
N VAL A 59 -2.04 -16.49 11.99
CA VAL A 59 -0.92 -16.81 11.10
C VAL A 59 0.29 -15.90 11.37
N GLY A 60 0.09 -14.58 11.40
CA GLY A 60 1.16 -13.62 11.62
C GLY A 60 0.94 -12.31 10.87
N GLU A 61 2.02 -11.54 10.77
CA GLU A 61 2.01 -10.20 10.18
C GLU A 61 3.15 -10.01 9.19
N PHE A 62 2.96 -9.10 8.24
CA PHE A 62 4.03 -8.66 7.34
C PHE A 62 3.81 -7.23 6.86
N PRO A 63 4.87 -6.47 6.53
CA PRO A 63 4.75 -5.15 5.95
C PRO A 63 4.36 -5.23 4.48
N ALA A 64 3.39 -4.41 4.07
CA ALA A 64 2.98 -4.27 2.68
C ALA A 64 3.00 -2.79 2.29
N SER A 65 3.65 -2.47 1.18
CA SER A 65 3.64 -1.12 0.62
C SER A 65 2.23 -0.71 0.25
N LEU A 66 1.96 0.59 0.29
CA LEU A 66 0.73 1.20 -0.18
C LEU A 66 0.92 1.69 -1.63
N PRO A 67 0.55 0.89 -2.64
CA PRO A 67 0.75 1.24 -4.05
C PRO A 67 -0.15 2.37 -4.56
N PRO A 68 -1.38 2.60 -4.01
CA PRO A 68 -2.22 3.70 -4.46
C PRO A 68 -1.54 5.04 -4.18
N SER A 69 -1.86 6.05 -5.00
CA SER A 69 -1.57 7.43 -4.64
C SER A 69 -2.64 7.93 -3.65
N PRO A 70 -2.29 8.84 -2.72
CA PRO A 70 -3.30 9.49 -1.88
C PRO A 70 -4.43 10.17 -2.67
N THR A 71 -4.21 10.45 -3.95
CA THR A 71 -5.20 11.03 -4.87
C THR A 71 -6.15 9.99 -5.48
N GLU A 72 -5.83 8.69 -5.37
CA GLU A 72 -6.72 7.61 -5.79
C GLU A 72 -7.70 7.27 -4.67
N GLY A 73 -8.93 7.01 -4.97
CA GLY A 73 -9.98 6.78 -3.98
C GLY A 73 -9.96 5.40 -3.31
N GLU A 74 -9.11 4.48 -3.75
CA GLU A 74 -9.08 3.08 -3.29
C GLU A 74 -7.82 2.79 -2.49
N LEU A 75 -7.93 1.83 -1.55
CA LEU A 75 -6.78 1.25 -0.85
C LEU A 75 -6.58 -0.19 -1.35
N PHE A 76 -5.33 -0.55 -1.60
CA PHE A 76 -4.98 -1.92 -1.96
C PHE A 76 -3.53 -2.23 -1.60
N PHE A 77 -3.20 -3.51 -1.52
CA PHE A 77 -1.85 -4.03 -1.47
C PHE A 77 -1.61 -4.89 -2.71
N THR A 78 -0.41 -4.83 -3.26
CA THR A 78 0.03 -5.79 -4.29
C THR A 78 1.09 -6.69 -3.68
N VAL A 79 0.81 -7.98 -3.59
CA VAL A 79 1.59 -8.92 -2.80
C VAL A 79 1.94 -10.16 -3.62
N ARG A 80 3.25 -10.48 -3.62
CA ARG A 80 3.74 -11.77 -4.13
C ARG A 80 3.59 -12.86 -3.06
N GLN A 81 3.15 -14.02 -3.46
CA GLN A 81 3.05 -15.18 -2.58
C GLN A 81 4.42 -15.84 -2.39
N VAL A 82 5.07 -15.60 -1.24
CA VAL A 82 6.42 -16.12 -0.95
C VAL A 82 6.56 -16.82 0.40
N GLY A 83 5.62 -16.63 1.34
CA GLY A 83 5.71 -17.20 2.70
C GLY A 83 4.35 -17.45 3.30
N SER A 84 4.30 -17.93 4.55
CA SER A 84 3.06 -18.31 5.24
C SER A 84 2.02 -17.19 5.30
N CYS A 85 2.44 -15.98 5.68
CA CYS A 85 1.54 -14.82 5.79
C CYS A 85 1.00 -14.37 4.42
N SER A 86 1.87 -14.23 3.40
CA SER A 86 1.41 -13.88 2.05
C SER A 86 0.53 -14.98 1.45
N ALA A 87 0.84 -16.26 1.69
CA ALA A 87 -0.02 -17.37 1.28
C ALA A 87 -1.39 -17.35 1.99
N ALA A 88 -1.44 -16.94 3.27
CA ALA A 88 -2.70 -16.77 3.97
C ALA A 88 -3.53 -15.64 3.37
N LEU A 89 -2.91 -14.49 3.02
CA LEU A 89 -3.58 -13.40 2.33
C LEU A 89 -4.15 -13.87 0.97
N HIS A 90 -3.35 -14.64 0.21
CA HIS A 90 -3.78 -15.18 -1.09
C HIS A 90 -4.93 -16.19 -1.02
N ARG A 91 -5.25 -16.75 0.16
CA ARG A 91 -6.42 -17.63 0.37
C ARG A 91 -7.69 -16.89 0.74
N LEU A 92 -7.61 -15.61 1.10
CA LEU A 92 -8.77 -14.80 1.40
C LEU A 92 -9.67 -14.62 0.18
N ARG A 93 -10.93 -14.35 0.45
CA ARG A 93 -11.98 -14.08 -0.55
C ARG A 93 -12.61 -12.72 -0.26
N PRO A 94 -13.21 -12.05 -1.25
CA PRO A 94 -14.01 -10.87 -0.99
C PRO A 94 -15.01 -11.08 0.15
N GLY A 95 -15.07 -10.15 1.09
CA GLY A 95 -15.81 -10.23 2.33
C GLY A 95 -15.02 -10.72 3.54
N ASP A 96 -13.87 -11.37 3.34
CA ASP A 96 -13.02 -11.80 4.46
C ASP A 96 -12.35 -10.60 5.15
N ARG A 97 -12.03 -10.79 6.43
CA ARG A 97 -11.48 -9.74 7.30
C ARG A 97 -10.05 -10.03 7.68
N PHE A 98 -9.26 -8.98 7.77
CA PHE A 98 -7.87 -9.02 8.24
C PHE A 98 -7.53 -7.75 9.02
N GLY A 99 -6.39 -7.73 9.69
CA GLY A 99 -5.96 -6.57 10.45
C GLY A 99 -5.02 -5.67 9.64
N VAL A 100 -5.13 -4.36 9.83
CA VAL A 100 -4.22 -3.37 9.23
C VAL A 100 -3.79 -2.36 10.27
N ARG A 101 -2.48 -2.09 10.32
CA ARG A 101 -1.89 -1.02 11.13
C ARG A 101 -1.07 -0.09 10.24
N GLY A 102 -1.07 1.17 10.54
CA GLY A 102 -0.32 2.19 9.79
C GLY A 102 -1.16 3.43 9.51
N PRO A 103 -0.79 4.22 8.49
CA PRO A 103 0.41 4.06 7.65
C PRO A 103 1.71 4.30 8.43
N TYR A 104 2.78 3.62 8.03
CA TYR A 104 4.11 3.70 8.64
C TYR A 104 5.16 4.18 7.64
N GLY A 105 6.32 4.58 8.17
CA GLY A 105 7.42 5.12 7.38
C GLY A 105 7.24 6.61 7.09
N HIS A 106 8.29 7.23 6.54
CA HIS A 106 8.31 8.67 6.28
C HIS A 106 7.74 9.05 4.90
N GLY A 107 7.54 8.07 4.01
CA GLY A 107 7.21 8.35 2.62
C GLY A 107 8.38 8.97 1.84
N PHE A 108 8.14 9.26 0.57
CA PHE A 108 9.09 10.00 -0.25
C PHE A 108 8.82 11.50 -0.12
N PRO A 109 9.85 12.35 -0.02
CA PRO A 109 9.70 13.79 0.16
C PRO A 109 9.30 14.46 -1.17
N MET A 110 8.10 14.20 -1.65
CA MET A 110 7.61 14.64 -2.96
C MET A 110 7.65 16.17 -3.11
N ASP A 111 7.47 16.92 -2.02
CA ASP A 111 7.54 18.38 -2.05
C ASP A 111 8.97 18.91 -2.31
N GLU A 112 10.00 18.21 -1.85
CA GLU A 112 11.40 18.57 -2.10
C GLU A 112 11.83 18.31 -3.54
N TYR A 113 11.07 17.50 -4.27
CA TYR A 113 11.34 17.15 -5.66
C TYR A 113 10.67 18.11 -6.65
N ARG A 114 9.91 19.09 -6.18
CA ARG A 114 9.27 20.10 -7.06
C ARG A 114 10.30 20.82 -7.92
N GLY A 115 9.98 20.99 -9.19
CA GLY A 115 10.85 21.58 -10.21
C GLY A 115 12.01 20.70 -10.68
N ARG A 116 12.16 19.49 -10.13
CA ARG A 116 13.21 18.54 -10.51
C ARG A 116 12.72 17.53 -11.54
N ASN A 117 13.64 17.03 -12.34
CA ASN A 117 13.39 15.86 -13.18
C ASN A 117 13.35 14.61 -12.31
N LEU A 118 12.40 13.72 -12.56
CA LEU A 118 12.22 12.49 -11.79
C LEU A 118 12.50 11.28 -12.70
N VAL A 119 13.37 10.39 -12.24
CA VAL A 119 13.63 9.10 -12.90
C VAL A 119 13.31 7.99 -11.92
N PHE A 120 12.34 7.15 -12.27
CA PHE A 120 11.92 6.01 -11.46
C PHE A 120 12.52 4.72 -12.02
N VAL A 121 13.36 4.06 -11.23
CA VAL A 121 14.00 2.79 -11.60
C VAL A 121 13.56 1.70 -10.63
N ALA A 122 12.99 0.62 -11.15
CA ALA A 122 12.51 -0.49 -10.34
C ALA A 122 12.86 -1.83 -11.01
N GLY A 123 13.08 -2.86 -10.18
CA GLY A 123 13.21 -4.25 -10.60
C GLY A 123 12.11 -5.12 -10.02
N GLY A 124 11.40 -5.89 -10.83
CA GLY A 124 10.37 -6.82 -10.40
C GLY A 124 9.31 -6.16 -9.51
N ILE A 125 8.99 -6.80 -8.37
CA ILE A 125 8.00 -6.30 -7.40
C ILE A 125 8.41 -4.97 -6.74
N GLY A 126 9.66 -4.54 -6.87
CA GLY A 126 10.13 -3.23 -6.37
C GLY A 126 9.43 -2.03 -7.03
N LEU A 127 8.69 -2.23 -8.13
CA LEU A 127 7.83 -1.21 -8.71
C LEU A 127 6.67 -0.83 -7.76
N ILE A 128 6.20 -1.76 -6.95
CA ILE A 128 5.01 -1.57 -6.11
C ILE A 128 5.14 -0.39 -5.14
N PRO A 129 6.21 -0.27 -4.33
CA PRO A 129 6.38 0.90 -3.46
C PRO A 129 6.56 2.21 -4.25
N LEU A 130 7.11 2.17 -5.47
CA LEU A 130 7.29 3.36 -6.31
C LEU A 130 6.01 3.79 -7.03
N ARG A 131 5.04 2.90 -7.23
CA ARG A 131 3.80 3.21 -7.94
C ARG A 131 3.07 4.41 -7.34
N SER A 132 3.00 4.47 -6.02
CA SER A 132 2.37 5.58 -5.30
C SER A 132 3.01 6.94 -5.66
N CYS A 133 4.35 6.98 -5.74
CA CYS A 133 5.10 8.18 -6.10
C CYS A 133 4.91 8.53 -7.58
N ILE A 134 4.93 7.52 -8.45
CA ILE A 134 4.75 7.70 -9.90
C ILE A 134 3.38 8.33 -10.18
N VAL A 135 2.32 7.71 -9.64
CA VAL A 135 0.94 8.18 -9.85
C VAL A 135 0.74 9.57 -9.24
N TYR A 136 1.32 9.81 -8.05
CA TYR A 136 1.28 11.13 -7.43
C TYR A 136 1.98 12.19 -8.30
N ALA A 137 3.18 11.91 -8.79
CA ALA A 137 3.94 12.83 -9.65
C ALA A 137 3.22 13.10 -10.97
N LEU A 138 2.62 12.07 -11.60
CA LEU A 138 1.85 12.22 -12.83
C LEU A 138 0.58 13.05 -12.61
N GLY A 139 -0.11 12.87 -11.48
CA GLY A 139 -1.30 13.66 -11.11
C GLY A 139 -0.97 15.13 -10.81
N HIS A 140 0.29 15.41 -10.44
CA HIS A 140 0.79 16.75 -10.13
C HIS A 140 1.88 17.21 -11.13
N ARG A 141 1.81 16.74 -12.38
CA ARG A 141 2.87 16.90 -13.38
C ARG A 141 3.39 18.33 -13.54
N ALA A 142 2.54 19.34 -13.40
CA ALA A 142 2.93 20.74 -13.50
C ALA A 142 3.90 21.21 -12.38
N GLN A 143 4.04 20.44 -11.32
CA GLN A 143 4.94 20.75 -10.20
C GLN A 143 6.34 20.17 -10.35
N TYR A 144 6.54 19.26 -11.32
CA TYR A 144 7.81 18.56 -11.56
C TYR A 144 8.36 18.91 -12.94
N GLY A 145 9.63 18.63 -13.15
CA GLY A 145 10.25 18.67 -14.47
C GLY A 145 9.87 17.46 -15.33
N GLU A 146 10.82 16.92 -16.06
CA GLU A 146 10.60 15.72 -16.86
C GLU A 146 10.43 14.49 -15.94
N ILE A 147 9.41 13.66 -16.22
CA ILE A 147 9.17 12.40 -15.51
C ILE A 147 9.48 11.26 -16.46
N GLN A 148 10.49 10.47 -16.12
CA GLN A 148 10.92 9.31 -16.90
C GLN A 148 10.70 8.03 -16.09
N ILE A 149 10.05 7.06 -16.73
CA ILE A 149 9.87 5.70 -16.23
C ILE A 149 10.50 4.79 -17.28
N PRO A 150 11.80 4.49 -17.18
CA PRO A 150 12.47 3.64 -18.16
C PRO A 150 11.80 2.26 -18.17
N PRO A 151 11.81 1.55 -19.30
CA PRO A 151 11.29 0.20 -19.39
C PRO A 151 11.97 -0.68 -18.35
N ILE A 152 11.17 -1.40 -17.57
CA ILE A 152 11.65 -2.29 -16.51
C ILE A 152 12.35 -3.47 -17.19
N LEU A 153 13.66 -3.57 -17.03
CA LEU A 153 14.37 -4.78 -17.40
C LEU A 153 14.04 -5.83 -16.33
N LEU A 154 13.18 -6.77 -16.65
CA LEU A 154 12.99 -7.98 -15.86
C LEU A 154 14.22 -8.87 -16.10
N LEU A 155 15.15 -8.84 -15.16
CA LEU A 155 16.21 -9.84 -15.07
C LEU A 155 15.76 -11.00 -14.21
#